data_b5ab5852a4492073c470179e9e8a0bad
#
_entry.id   b5ab5852a4492073c470179e9e8a0bad
#
_cell.length_a   1.000
_cell.length_b   1.000
_cell.length_c   1.000
_cell.angle_alpha   90.00
_cell.angle_beta   90.00
_cell.angle_gamma   90.00
#
_symmetry.space_group_name_H-M   'P 1'
#
loop_
_entity.id
_entity.type
_entity.pdbx_description
1 polymer ?
#
loop_
_entity_poly.entity_id
_entity_poly.type
_entity_poly.pdbx_seq_one_letter_code
_entity_poly.pdbx_strand_id
1 'polypeptide(L)'
;ERLLKDKIYIVRGTQVMLDFELAEIYGYETRYFNRQVQNNRERFRGDDFMFQLTEEEFENLKCNFFTSSWGGRRKLPYAFTEQGIYMLMTVLKGELAIEQSRTLIRLFKGMKDYIIENKQLMLSQADYYTLAERVENNSKNIESIKGEMIIRAELSDFMKLFDRSIQNEEI
;
A
#
# COMPACT_ATOMS: atom_id res chain seq x y z
N GLU A 1 21.52 5.81 -0.38
CA GLU A 1 20.04 5.78 -0.21
C GLU A 1 19.36 4.61 -0.92
N ARG A 2 19.75 4.25 -2.14
CA ARG A 2 19.16 3.11 -2.87
C ARG A 2 19.34 1.79 -2.15
N LEU A 3 20.53 1.54 -1.61
CA LEU A 3 20.86 0.34 -0.83
C LEU A 3 20.06 0.20 0.48
N LEU A 4 19.68 1.31 1.12
CA LEU A 4 18.89 1.26 2.35
C LEU A 4 17.42 0.91 2.10
N LYS A 5 16.84 1.38 0.98
CA LYS A 5 15.46 1.05 0.59
C LYS A 5 15.31 -0.45 0.29
N ASP A 6 16.33 -1.07 -0.27
CA ASP A 6 16.34 -2.49 -0.61
C ASP A 6 16.41 -3.41 0.62
N LYS A 7 16.70 -2.86 1.81
CA LYS A 7 16.76 -3.55 3.11
C LYS A 7 15.46 -3.42 3.93
N ILE A 8 14.41 -2.87 3.34
CA ILE A 8 13.09 -2.76 3.97
C ILE A 8 12.18 -3.84 3.38
N TYR A 9 11.64 -4.70 4.24
CA TYR A 9 10.76 -5.81 3.88
C TYR A 9 9.36 -5.56 4.40
N ILE A 10 8.36 -6.25 3.84
CA ILE A 10 7.00 -6.28 4.36
C ILE A 10 6.78 -7.64 5.00
N VAL A 11 6.60 -7.67 6.31
CA VAL A 11 6.29 -8.88 7.08
C VAL A 11 5.06 -8.59 7.94
N ARG A 12 4.07 -9.48 7.93
CA ARG A 12 2.80 -9.30 8.64
C ARG A 12 2.10 -7.96 8.30
N GLY A 13 2.25 -7.48 7.05
CA GLY A 13 1.70 -6.19 6.61
C GLY A 13 2.42 -4.95 7.15
N THR A 14 3.56 -5.12 7.85
CA THR A 14 4.35 -4.04 8.44
C THR A 14 5.72 -3.94 7.78
N GLN A 15 6.19 -2.72 7.54
CA GLN A 15 7.54 -2.46 7.06
C GLN A 15 8.55 -2.72 8.17
N VAL A 16 9.54 -3.56 7.89
CA VAL A 16 10.57 -3.98 8.86
C VAL A 16 11.96 -3.99 8.23
N MET A 17 12.98 -3.89 9.07
CA MET A 17 14.37 -4.20 8.73
C MET A 17 14.88 -5.32 9.63
N LEU A 18 15.81 -6.13 9.13
CA LEU A 18 16.34 -7.28 9.87
C LEU A 18 17.54 -6.89 10.73
N ASP A 19 17.71 -7.59 11.86
CA ASP A 19 18.74 -7.30 12.87
C ASP A 19 20.16 -7.24 12.30
N PHE A 20 20.49 -8.11 11.39
CA PHE A 20 21.82 -8.17 10.79
C PHE A 20 22.07 -7.05 9.76
N GLU A 21 21.04 -6.57 9.07
CA GLU A 21 21.16 -5.42 8.16
C GLU A 21 21.28 -4.12 8.95
N LEU A 22 20.51 -4.01 10.03
CA LEU A 22 20.65 -2.89 10.97
C LEU A 22 22.03 -2.90 11.63
N ALA A 23 22.53 -4.07 12.04
CA ALA A 23 23.88 -4.20 12.58
C ALA A 23 24.94 -3.72 11.58
N GLU A 24 24.82 -4.12 10.30
CA GLU A 24 25.71 -3.66 9.23
C GLU A 24 25.63 -2.14 9.05
N ILE A 25 24.44 -1.57 8.97
CA ILE A 25 24.20 -0.12 8.82
C ILE A 25 24.84 0.66 9.98
N TYR A 26 24.69 0.17 11.20
CA TYR A 26 25.25 0.79 12.39
C TYR A 26 26.72 0.45 12.67
N GLY A 27 27.35 -0.35 11.80
CA GLY A 27 28.76 -0.76 11.94
C GLY A 27 29.03 -1.71 13.09
N TYR A 28 28.04 -2.52 13.49
CA TYR A 28 28.17 -3.52 14.54
C TYR A 28 28.20 -4.93 13.96
N GLU A 29 28.91 -5.84 14.63
CA GLU A 29 28.64 -7.26 14.43
C GLU A 29 27.23 -7.60 14.94
N THR A 30 26.48 -8.43 14.20
CA THR A 30 25.10 -8.83 14.55
C THR A 30 24.98 -9.36 15.99
N ARG A 31 25.99 -10.09 16.47
CA ARG A 31 26.01 -10.62 17.85
C ARG A 31 26.06 -9.51 18.90
N TYR A 32 26.87 -8.47 18.68
CA TYR A 32 26.97 -7.34 19.59
C TYR A 32 25.74 -6.45 19.53
N PHE A 33 25.22 -6.20 18.33
CA PHE A 33 23.97 -5.49 18.11
C PHE A 33 22.83 -6.15 18.90
N ASN A 34 22.61 -7.46 18.69
CA ASN A 34 21.55 -8.20 19.38
C ASN A 34 21.76 -8.24 20.89
N ARG A 35 23.00 -8.23 21.38
CA ARG A 35 23.29 -8.13 22.82
C ARG A 35 22.86 -6.76 23.38
N GLN A 36 23.09 -5.66 22.66
CA GLN A 36 22.62 -4.34 23.08
C GLN A 36 21.08 -4.28 23.16
N VAL A 37 20.40 -4.86 22.18
CA VAL A 37 18.94 -4.97 22.17
C VAL A 37 18.47 -5.80 23.37
N GLN A 38 19.06 -6.97 23.62
CA GLN A 38 18.68 -7.84 24.75
C GLN A 38 18.91 -7.18 26.11
N ASN A 39 20.00 -6.42 26.27
CA ASN A 39 20.27 -5.67 27.49
C ASN A 39 19.25 -4.55 27.74
N ASN A 40 18.50 -4.15 26.72
CA ASN A 40 17.46 -3.12 26.75
C ASN A 40 16.08 -3.66 26.38
N ARG A 41 15.84 -4.98 26.56
CA ARG A 41 14.67 -5.70 26.03
C ARG A 41 13.34 -5.06 26.40
N GLU A 42 13.22 -4.50 27.58
CA GLU A 42 12.00 -3.83 28.05
C GLU A 42 11.58 -2.66 27.15
N ARG A 43 12.54 -2.01 26.48
CA ARG A 43 12.26 -0.90 25.54
C ARG A 43 11.68 -1.38 24.23
N PHE A 44 11.87 -2.65 23.88
CA PHE A 44 11.41 -3.28 22.63
C PHE A 44 10.24 -4.25 22.88
N ARG A 45 9.54 -4.09 23.97
CA ARG A 45 8.42 -4.96 24.31
C ARG A 45 7.21 -4.66 23.43
N GLY A 46 6.77 -5.69 22.71
CA GLY A 46 5.63 -5.62 21.79
C GLY A 46 6.05 -5.82 20.34
N ASP A 47 5.17 -6.47 19.58
CA ASP A 47 5.40 -6.76 18.14
C ASP A 47 5.37 -5.49 17.27
N ASP A 48 4.88 -4.39 17.82
CA ASP A 48 4.92 -3.06 17.21
C ASP A 48 6.33 -2.42 17.24
N PHE A 49 7.25 -2.95 18.05
CA PHE A 49 8.67 -2.56 18.06
C PHE A 49 9.57 -3.58 17.38
N MET A 50 9.54 -4.83 17.85
CA MET A 50 10.30 -5.90 17.24
C MET A 50 9.67 -7.26 17.51
N PHE A 51 9.88 -8.18 16.58
CA PHE A 51 9.50 -9.59 16.73
C PHE A 51 10.54 -10.51 16.07
N GLN A 52 10.58 -11.76 16.49
CA GLN A 52 11.40 -12.76 15.82
C GLN A 52 10.61 -13.36 14.66
N LEU A 53 11.25 -13.51 13.50
CA LEU A 53 10.63 -14.17 12.35
C LEU A 53 10.38 -15.65 12.66
N THR A 54 9.33 -16.20 12.08
CA THR A 54 9.15 -17.65 11.97
C THR A 54 10.05 -18.21 10.87
N GLU A 55 10.23 -19.54 10.87
CA GLU A 55 11.02 -20.20 9.83
C GLU A 55 10.41 -19.99 8.44
N GLU A 56 9.09 -20.08 8.33
CA GLU A 56 8.35 -19.85 7.11
C GLU A 56 8.51 -18.41 6.58
N GLU A 57 8.36 -17.41 7.46
CA GLU A 57 8.55 -16.00 7.11
C GLU A 57 9.97 -15.73 6.60
N PHE A 58 10.95 -16.33 7.25
CA PHE A 58 12.34 -16.14 6.87
C PHE A 58 12.69 -16.84 5.55
N GLU A 59 12.20 -18.07 5.32
CA GLU A 59 12.38 -18.76 4.04
C GLU A 59 11.70 -18.00 2.88
N ASN A 60 10.51 -17.47 3.09
CA ASN A 60 9.83 -16.64 2.09
C ASN A 60 10.65 -15.39 1.72
N LEU A 61 11.27 -14.74 2.70
CA LEU A 61 12.15 -13.59 2.43
C LEU A 61 13.40 -14.04 1.65
N LYS A 62 13.99 -15.18 2.00
CA LYS A 62 15.16 -15.73 1.27
C LYS A 62 14.86 -15.97 -0.20
N CYS A 63 13.73 -16.61 -0.50
CA CYS A 63 13.35 -16.93 -1.88
C CYS A 63 13.14 -15.68 -2.74
N ASN A 64 12.64 -14.60 -2.13
CA ASN A 64 12.24 -13.41 -2.87
C ASN A 64 13.33 -12.34 -2.99
N PHE A 65 14.24 -12.25 -2.01
CA PHE A 65 15.13 -11.10 -1.87
C PHE A 65 16.62 -11.46 -1.75
N PHE A 66 16.96 -12.72 -1.47
CA PHE A 66 18.34 -13.10 -1.23
C PHE A 66 18.85 -14.13 -2.23
N THR A 67 19.89 -13.80 -2.95
CA THR A 67 20.65 -14.78 -3.73
C THR A 67 21.48 -15.65 -2.79
N SER A 68 21.68 -16.87 -3.13
CA SER A 68 22.19 -18.10 -2.45
C SER A 68 23.36 -18.02 -1.43
N SER A 69 23.83 -16.86 -1.01
CA SER A 69 25.01 -16.76 -0.13
C SER A 69 24.72 -16.74 1.38
N TRP A 70 23.49 -17.01 1.79
CA TRP A 70 23.02 -16.91 3.18
C TRP A 70 23.00 -18.25 3.92
N GLY A 71 23.91 -19.15 3.59
CA GLY A 71 24.08 -20.43 4.26
C GLY A 71 24.62 -20.27 5.68
N GLY A 72 23.94 -20.86 6.69
CA GLY A 72 24.51 -21.16 7.98
C GLY A 72 24.03 -20.39 9.21
N ARG A 73 23.01 -19.53 9.13
CA ARG A 73 22.44 -18.92 10.34
C ARG A 73 21.60 -19.93 11.12
N ARG A 74 22.07 -20.22 12.34
CA ARG A 74 21.40 -21.13 13.27
C ARG A 74 20.23 -20.51 14.03
N LYS A 75 20.07 -19.19 13.96
CA LYS A 75 19.02 -18.44 14.67
C LYS A 75 18.22 -17.62 13.70
N LEU A 76 16.91 -17.66 13.87
CA LEU A 76 15.98 -16.82 13.14
C LEU A 76 16.22 -15.34 13.49
N PRO A 77 16.23 -14.42 12.48
CA PRO A 77 16.51 -13.02 12.71
C PRO A 77 15.35 -12.32 13.45
N TYR A 78 15.69 -11.22 14.08
CA TYR A 78 14.70 -10.26 14.57
C TYR A 78 14.36 -9.24 13.48
N ALA A 79 13.08 -8.96 13.35
CA ALA A 79 12.53 -7.91 12.51
C ALA A 79 12.21 -6.69 13.39
N PHE A 80 12.68 -5.52 12.98
CA PHE A 80 12.44 -4.24 13.65
C PHE A 80 11.50 -3.42 12.81
N THR A 81 10.40 -2.99 13.40
CA THR A 81 9.48 -2.02 12.79
C THR A 81 10.10 -0.63 12.78
N GLU A 82 9.43 0.34 12.18
CA GLU A 82 9.84 1.73 12.23
C GLU A 82 10.00 2.23 13.68
N GLN A 83 9.04 1.89 14.55
CA GLN A 83 9.10 2.24 15.99
C GLN A 83 10.29 1.57 16.68
N GLY A 84 10.55 0.30 16.35
CA GLY A 84 11.71 -0.42 16.84
C GLY A 84 13.04 0.22 16.42
N ILE A 85 13.12 0.70 15.18
CA ILE A 85 14.29 1.43 14.68
C ILE A 85 14.46 2.76 15.42
N TYR A 86 13.40 3.51 15.66
CA TYR A 86 13.46 4.73 16.47
C TYR A 86 13.90 4.42 17.92
N MET A 87 13.47 3.31 18.48
CA MET A 87 13.91 2.88 19.81
C MET A 87 15.41 2.53 19.81
N LEU A 88 15.95 1.91 18.75
CA LEU A 88 17.40 1.63 18.62
C LEU A 88 18.24 2.91 18.75
N MET A 89 17.76 4.05 18.27
CA MET A 89 18.45 5.34 18.37
C MET A 89 18.65 5.80 19.82
N THR A 90 17.87 5.29 20.77
CA THR A 90 18.01 5.58 22.19
C THR A 90 18.96 4.62 22.90
N VAL A 91 19.30 3.51 22.27
CA VAL A 91 20.13 2.42 22.83
C VAL A 91 21.53 2.42 22.26
N LEU A 92 21.66 2.62 20.94
CA LEU A 92 22.94 2.64 20.25
C LEU A 92 23.63 4.00 20.44
N LYS A 93 24.94 3.97 20.64
CA LYS A 93 25.74 5.16 20.97
C LYS A 93 26.92 5.33 19.99
N GLY A 94 27.39 6.57 19.86
CA GLY A 94 28.55 6.92 19.03
C GLY A 94 28.16 7.77 17.82
N GLU A 95 29.14 8.42 17.22
CA GLU A 95 28.92 9.34 16.08
C GLU A 95 28.29 8.64 14.88
N LEU A 96 28.79 7.46 14.54
CA LEU A 96 28.23 6.65 13.46
C LEU A 96 26.76 6.30 13.71
N ALA A 97 26.40 5.93 14.95
CA ALA A 97 25.01 5.64 15.29
C ALA A 97 24.11 6.86 15.12
N ILE A 98 24.58 8.05 15.47
CA ILE A 98 23.84 9.29 15.29
C ILE A 98 23.65 9.59 13.79
N GLU A 99 24.68 9.45 12.98
CA GLU A 99 24.62 9.69 11.55
C GLU A 99 23.65 8.74 10.85
N GLN A 100 23.76 7.43 11.14
CA GLN A 100 22.87 6.41 10.57
C GLN A 100 21.43 6.59 11.03
N SER A 101 21.21 6.97 12.30
CA SER A 101 19.88 7.31 12.81
C SER A 101 19.24 8.45 12.04
N ARG A 102 19.98 9.52 11.77
CA ARG A 102 19.47 10.64 10.95
C ARG A 102 19.11 10.19 9.53
N THR A 103 19.91 9.32 8.95
CA THR A 103 19.67 8.78 7.59
C THR A 103 18.41 7.93 7.55
N LEU A 104 18.22 7.04 8.52
CA LEU A 104 17.02 6.21 8.65
C LEU A 104 15.75 7.04 8.89
N ILE A 105 15.81 8.06 9.75
CA ILE A 105 14.67 8.99 9.96
C ILE A 105 14.26 9.67 8.65
N ARG A 106 15.24 10.18 7.88
CA ARG A 106 14.96 10.82 6.58
C ARG A 106 14.37 9.83 5.58
N LEU A 107 14.87 8.59 5.58
CA LEU A 107 14.36 7.53 4.71
C LEU A 107 12.89 7.22 5.00
N PHE A 108 12.54 6.94 6.25
CA PHE A 108 11.15 6.67 6.63
C PHE A 108 10.22 7.86 6.39
N LYS A 109 10.69 9.08 6.69
CA LYS A 109 9.93 10.29 6.36
C LYS A 109 9.65 10.38 4.86
N GLY A 110 10.68 10.26 4.03
CA GLY A 110 10.52 10.32 2.57
C GLY A 110 9.58 9.24 2.02
N MET A 111 9.58 8.04 2.60
CA MET A 111 8.63 6.99 2.23
C MET A 111 7.19 7.36 2.60
N LYS A 112 6.96 7.93 3.79
CA LYS A 112 5.63 8.40 4.21
C LYS A 112 5.12 9.53 3.33
N ASP A 113 5.96 10.52 3.04
CA ASP A 113 5.61 11.64 2.18
C ASP A 113 5.21 11.12 0.78
N TYR A 114 5.98 10.19 0.21
CA TYR A 114 5.67 9.55 -1.06
C TYR A 114 4.34 8.78 -1.05
N ILE A 115 4.05 8.04 0.03
CA ILE A 115 2.77 7.31 0.17
C ILE A 115 1.59 8.28 0.23
N ILE A 116 1.73 9.39 0.97
CA ILE A 116 0.67 10.40 1.11
C ILE A 116 0.39 11.06 -0.24
N GLU A 117 1.42 11.48 -0.97
CA GLU A 117 1.27 12.10 -2.29
C GLU A 117 0.62 11.15 -3.30
N ASN A 118 1.05 9.89 -3.35
CA ASN A 118 0.46 8.92 -4.27
C ASN A 118 -0.95 8.48 -3.86
N LYS A 119 -1.26 8.45 -2.56
CA LYS A 119 -2.62 8.17 -2.10
C LYS A 119 -3.61 9.24 -2.56
N GLN A 120 -3.24 10.52 -2.51
CA GLN A 120 -4.06 11.61 -3.04
C GLN A 120 -4.27 11.47 -4.56
N LEU A 121 -3.22 11.10 -5.30
CA LEU A 121 -3.32 10.88 -6.74
C LEU A 121 -4.23 9.69 -7.09
N MET A 122 -4.11 8.57 -6.37
CA MET A 122 -4.96 7.40 -6.54
C MET A 122 -6.43 7.66 -6.21
N LEU A 123 -6.71 8.45 -5.15
CA LEU A 123 -8.07 8.85 -4.80
C LEU A 123 -8.68 9.73 -5.90
N SER A 124 -7.93 10.69 -6.44
CA SER A 124 -8.41 11.53 -7.55
C SER A 124 -8.66 10.73 -8.82
N GLN A 125 -7.88 9.71 -9.12
CA GLN A 125 -8.14 8.81 -10.26
C GLN A 125 -9.37 7.93 -10.04
N ALA A 126 -9.57 7.39 -8.83
CA ALA A 126 -10.76 6.61 -8.50
C ALA A 126 -12.04 7.43 -8.63
N ASP A 127 -12.01 8.69 -8.17
CA ASP A 127 -13.11 9.63 -8.32
C ASP A 127 -13.41 9.93 -9.81
N TYR A 128 -12.37 10.06 -10.63
CA TYR A 128 -12.51 10.26 -12.08
C TYR A 128 -13.16 9.04 -12.76
N TYR A 129 -12.74 7.82 -12.46
CA TYR A 129 -13.35 6.61 -13.02
C TYR A 129 -14.80 6.45 -12.61
N THR A 130 -15.12 6.72 -11.34
CA THR A 130 -16.49 6.68 -10.83
C THR A 130 -17.39 7.72 -11.54
N LEU A 131 -16.87 8.92 -11.77
CA LEU A 131 -17.59 9.97 -12.50
C LEU A 131 -17.79 9.59 -13.96
N ALA A 132 -16.77 9.05 -14.62
CA ALA A 132 -16.85 8.59 -16.01
C ALA A 132 -17.92 7.50 -16.19
N GLU A 133 -17.98 6.53 -15.31
CA GLU A 133 -19.00 5.47 -15.32
C GLU A 133 -20.40 6.03 -15.11
N ARG A 134 -20.59 7.00 -14.21
CA ARG A 134 -21.88 7.67 -14.00
C ARG A 134 -22.33 8.46 -15.24
N VAL A 135 -21.40 9.12 -15.91
CA VAL A 135 -21.68 9.85 -17.16
C VAL A 135 -22.12 8.89 -18.26
N GLU A 136 -21.43 7.76 -18.42
CA GLU A 136 -21.80 6.76 -19.41
C GLU A 136 -23.18 6.14 -19.14
N ASN A 137 -23.46 5.78 -17.89
CA ASN A 137 -24.78 5.26 -17.49
C ASN A 137 -25.90 6.28 -17.71
N ASN A 138 -25.67 7.54 -17.40
CA ASN A 138 -26.62 8.61 -17.68
C ASN A 138 -26.87 8.79 -19.19
N SER A 139 -25.83 8.70 -20.02
CA SER A 139 -25.97 8.77 -21.49
C SER A 139 -26.82 7.63 -22.02
N LYS A 140 -26.61 6.40 -21.56
CA LYS A 140 -27.45 5.24 -21.94
C LYS A 140 -28.92 5.43 -21.53
N ASN A 141 -29.16 5.94 -20.33
CA ASN A 141 -30.52 6.24 -19.86
C ASN A 141 -31.20 7.30 -20.70
N ILE A 142 -30.47 8.35 -21.10
CA ILE A 142 -31.02 9.41 -21.98
C ILE A 142 -31.38 8.85 -23.35
N GLU A 143 -30.54 7.95 -23.93
CA GLU A 143 -30.85 7.31 -25.20
C GLU A 143 -32.08 6.41 -25.11
N SER A 144 -32.24 5.65 -24.03
CA SER A 144 -33.43 4.83 -23.78
C SER A 144 -34.68 5.68 -23.68
N ILE A 145 -34.65 6.77 -22.90
CA ILE A 145 -35.79 7.69 -22.76
C ILE A 145 -36.14 8.35 -24.09
N LYS A 146 -35.15 8.76 -24.91
CA LYS A 146 -35.39 9.29 -26.25
C LYS A 146 -36.07 8.26 -27.13
N GLY A 147 -35.65 7.01 -27.12
CA GLY A 147 -36.32 5.92 -27.87
C GLY A 147 -37.77 5.74 -27.48
N GLU A 148 -38.08 5.74 -26.17
CA GLU A 148 -39.44 5.63 -25.67
C GLU A 148 -40.29 6.86 -26.06
N MET A 149 -39.74 8.05 -26.04
CA MET A 149 -40.46 9.28 -26.47
C MET A 149 -40.79 9.27 -27.97
N ILE A 150 -39.87 8.78 -28.81
CA ILE A 150 -40.12 8.64 -30.25
C ILE A 150 -41.26 7.67 -30.52
N ILE A 151 -41.22 6.49 -29.88
CA ILE A 151 -42.28 5.46 -30.03
C ILE A 151 -43.63 6.02 -29.58
N ARG A 152 -43.70 6.76 -28.46
CA ARG A 152 -44.94 7.40 -27.98
C ARG A 152 -45.46 8.45 -28.93
N ALA A 153 -44.60 9.27 -29.56
CA ALA A 153 -44.97 10.26 -30.52
C ALA A 153 -45.56 9.61 -31.79
N GLU A 154 -44.90 8.57 -32.31
CA GLU A 154 -45.38 7.82 -33.49
C GLU A 154 -46.73 7.13 -33.23
N LEU A 155 -46.92 6.54 -32.04
CA LEU A 155 -48.20 5.95 -31.62
C LEU A 155 -49.30 7.01 -31.51
N SER A 156 -48.99 8.19 -30.97
CA SER A 156 -49.95 9.31 -30.88
C SER A 156 -50.40 9.78 -32.26
N ASP A 157 -49.48 9.89 -33.22
CA ASP A 157 -49.79 10.31 -34.57
C ASP A 157 -50.58 9.23 -35.34
N PHE A 158 -50.27 7.95 -35.14
CA PHE A 158 -51.05 6.84 -35.68
C PHE A 158 -52.48 6.84 -35.14
N MET A 159 -52.67 7.03 -33.84
CA MET A 159 -54.02 7.12 -33.24
C MET A 159 -54.84 8.28 -33.82
N LYS A 160 -54.25 9.44 -34.04
CA LYS A 160 -54.92 10.57 -34.70
C LYS A 160 -55.35 10.26 -36.13
N LEU A 161 -54.52 9.54 -36.89
CA LEU A 161 -54.86 9.09 -38.24
C LEU A 161 -56.03 8.09 -38.24
N PHE A 162 -56.00 7.15 -37.28
CA PHE A 162 -57.05 6.14 -37.11
C PHE A 162 -58.40 6.76 -36.77
N ASP A 163 -58.42 7.70 -35.80
CA ASP A 163 -59.64 8.44 -35.43
C ASP A 163 -60.23 9.21 -36.62
N ARG A 164 -59.39 9.83 -37.47
CA ARG A 164 -59.82 10.51 -38.68
C ARG A 164 -60.42 9.55 -39.74
N SER A 165 -59.89 8.33 -39.84
CA SER A 165 -60.44 7.36 -40.80
C SER A 165 -61.84 6.89 -40.39
N ILE A 166 -62.08 6.66 -39.08
CA ILE A 166 -63.40 6.29 -38.57
C ILE A 166 -64.43 7.39 -38.81
N GLN A 167 -64.11 8.66 -38.56
CA GLN A 167 -64.99 9.74 -38.76
C GLN A 167 -65.38 10.02 -40.26
N ASN A 168 -64.52 9.52 -41.17
CA ASN A 168 -64.83 9.64 -42.62
C ASN A 168 -65.68 8.48 -43.18
N GLU A 169 -65.87 7.38 -42.43
CA GLU A 169 -66.74 6.27 -42.80
C GLU A 169 -68.18 6.43 -42.32
N GLU A 170 -68.46 7.42 -41.46
CA GLU A 170 -69.82 7.68 -40.95
C GLU A 170 -70.64 8.74 -41.79
N ILE A 171 -70.19 9.12 -43.02
CA ILE A 171 -70.86 9.96 -43.95
C ILE A 171 -71.30 9.15 -45.18
#